data_b4c9cb84e2b4baeb44e19d4c516f69fb
#
_entry.id   b4c9cb84e2b4baeb44e19d4c516f69fb
#
_cell.length_a   1.000
_cell.length_b   1.000
_cell.length_c   1.000
_cell.angle_alpha   90.00
_cell.angle_beta   90.00
_cell.angle_gamma   90.00
#
_symmetry.space_group_name_H-M   'P 1'
#
loop_
_entity.id
_entity.type
_entity.pdbx_description
1 polymer ?
#
loop_
_entity_poly.entity_id
_entity_poly.type
_entity_poly.pdbx_seq_one_letter_code
_entity_poly.pdbx_strand_id
1 'polypeptide(L)'
;MLKVGIILGSTRPNRNGEAVARWVEQQVRDRKDASYELVDIKDFNLPLLDEPIPPSQGKYSQPHTKRWAERIAPFDAFIFVTPEYNHGTSGALKNAIDFLYAEWNNKAAGFVSYGSASGARAVENLRLIMAELQIADVRAQVMFSLATDFKNYSEFTPDPRHEKDLDTLLQQLVAWGEAMKTVREKAARKAA
;
A
#
# COMPACT_ATOMS: atom_id res chain seq x y z
N MET A 1 -13.81 7.44 12.01
CA MET A 1 -12.35 7.54 11.86
C MET A 1 -11.97 6.70 10.66
N LEU A 2 -11.09 7.19 9.78
CA LEU A 2 -10.57 6.41 8.65
C LEU A 2 -9.71 5.25 9.15
N LYS A 3 -9.71 4.15 8.39
CA LYS A 3 -8.79 3.02 8.59
C LYS A 3 -7.78 2.98 7.45
N VAL A 4 -6.50 3.04 7.79
CA VAL A 4 -5.40 3.06 6.82
C VAL A 4 -4.55 1.80 6.98
N GLY A 5 -4.43 1.02 5.89
CA GLY A 5 -3.54 -0.13 5.84
C GLY A 5 -2.14 0.26 5.36
N ILE A 6 -1.10 -0.02 6.14
CA ILE A 6 0.30 0.09 5.72
C ILE A 6 0.70 -1.26 5.14
N ILE A 7 0.77 -1.36 3.81
CA ILE A 7 1.00 -2.62 3.11
C ILE A 7 2.49 -2.83 2.87
N LEU A 8 3.10 -3.75 3.59
CA LEU A 8 4.51 -4.14 3.38
C LEU A 8 4.63 -5.05 2.14
N GLY A 9 5.07 -4.47 1.03
CA GLY A 9 5.02 -5.02 -0.31
C GLY A 9 6.22 -5.89 -0.72
N SER A 10 7.01 -6.43 0.20
CA SER A 10 8.13 -7.33 -0.11
C SER A 10 8.10 -8.57 0.76
N THR A 11 8.32 -9.74 0.16
CA THR A 11 8.41 -11.04 0.86
C THR A 11 9.82 -11.60 0.89
N ARG A 12 10.80 -10.87 0.31
CA ARG A 12 12.20 -11.33 0.23
C ARG A 12 12.78 -11.59 1.63
N PRO A 13 13.54 -12.68 1.85
CA PRO A 13 14.30 -12.85 3.08
C PRO A 13 15.24 -11.65 3.34
N ASN A 14 15.39 -11.22 4.59
CA ASN A 14 16.23 -10.07 4.98
C ASN A 14 15.89 -8.77 4.22
N ARG A 15 14.64 -8.52 3.96
CA ARG A 15 14.12 -7.36 3.21
C ARG A 15 14.27 -6.06 4.01
N ASN A 16 14.79 -5.02 3.37
CA ASN A 16 14.85 -3.68 3.94
C ASN A 16 13.45 -3.08 4.20
N GLY A 17 12.45 -3.54 3.46
CA GLY A 17 11.08 -3.04 3.55
C GLY A 17 10.44 -3.17 4.93
N GLU A 18 10.86 -4.15 5.73
CA GLU A 18 10.37 -4.30 7.09
C GLU A 18 10.77 -3.10 7.98
N ALA A 19 12.04 -2.69 7.92
CA ALA A 19 12.51 -1.51 8.64
C ALA A 19 11.80 -0.23 8.18
N VAL A 20 11.59 -0.07 6.86
CA VAL A 20 10.85 1.06 6.29
C VAL A 20 9.38 1.07 6.76
N ALA A 21 8.70 -0.06 6.72
CA ALA A 21 7.30 -0.16 7.14
C ALA A 21 7.14 0.08 8.66
N ARG A 22 8.07 -0.41 9.48
CA ARG A 22 8.10 -0.14 10.92
C ARG A 22 8.36 1.33 11.22
N TRP A 23 9.20 2.00 10.45
CA TRP A 23 9.38 3.44 10.57
C TRP A 23 8.08 4.18 10.28
N VAL A 24 7.37 3.85 9.21
CA VAL A 24 6.05 4.45 8.93
C VAL A 24 5.09 4.22 10.09
N GLU A 25 4.99 2.97 10.58
CA GLU A 25 4.14 2.61 11.73
C GLU A 25 4.48 3.44 12.99
N GLN A 26 5.78 3.66 13.25
CA GLN A 26 6.23 4.47 14.38
C GLN A 26 5.82 5.94 14.23
N GLN A 27 5.99 6.52 13.04
CA GLN A 27 5.65 7.91 12.77
C GLN A 27 4.15 8.20 12.90
N VAL A 28 3.29 7.21 12.65
CA VAL A 28 1.84 7.38 12.72
C VAL A 28 1.24 7.01 14.08
N ARG A 29 2.02 6.49 15.02
CA ARG A 29 1.55 5.92 16.30
C ARG A 29 0.67 6.86 17.11
N ASP A 30 1.07 8.13 17.20
CA ASP A 30 0.41 9.13 18.04
C ASP A 30 -0.61 10.00 17.29
N ARG A 31 -0.82 9.72 15.99
CA ARG A 31 -1.79 10.44 15.17
C ARG A 31 -3.23 10.11 15.60
N LYS A 32 -4.11 11.10 15.47
CA LYS A 32 -5.55 10.99 15.83
C LYS A 32 -6.48 11.18 14.64
N ASP A 33 -5.92 11.41 13.46
CA ASP A 33 -6.65 11.66 12.21
C ASP A 33 -7.17 10.39 11.55
N ALA A 34 -6.50 9.25 11.76
CA ALA A 34 -6.91 7.95 11.30
C ALA A 34 -6.41 6.84 12.23
N SER A 35 -6.91 5.62 12.06
CA SER A 35 -6.27 4.42 12.62
C SER A 35 -5.37 3.78 11.56
N TYR A 36 -4.17 3.42 11.95
CA TYR A 36 -3.15 2.86 11.06
C TYR A 36 -2.83 1.43 11.48
N GLU A 37 -2.69 0.54 10.52
CA GLU A 37 -2.46 -0.88 10.79
C GLU A 37 -1.48 -1.47 9.76
N LEU A 38 -0.40 -2.09 10.24
CA LEU A 38 0.58 -2.75 9.40
C LEU A 38 0.04 -4.10 8.89
N VAL A 39 0.15 -4.30 7.59
CA VAL A 39 -0.23 -5.54 6.89
C VAL A 39 0.97 -6.07 6.12
N ASP A 40 1.53 -7.16 6.56
CA ASP A 40 2.61 -7.84 5.85
C ASP A 40 2.02 -8.86 4.86
N ILE A 41 2.25 -8.64 3.56
CA ILE A 41 1.76 -9.58 2.53
C ILE A 41 2.36 -10.98 2.68
N LYS A 42 3.53 -11.12 3.33
CA LYS A 42 4.18 -12.39 3.58
C LYS A 42 3.33 -13.32 4.46
N ASP A 43 2.55 -12.77 5.39
CA ASP A 43 1.73 -13.55 6.34
C ASP A 43 0.56 -14.28 5.65
N PHE A 44 0.22 -13.86 4.42
CA PHE A 44 -0.85 -14.47 3.64
C PHE A 44 -0.39 -15.62 2.77
N ASN A 45 0.92 -15.74 2.53
CA ASN A 45 1.53 -16.80 1.73
C ASN A 45 0.77 -17.05 0.41
N LEU A 46 0.44 -15.98 -0.31
CA LEU A 46 -0.32 -16.05 -1.55
C LEU A 46 0.50 -16.77 -2.63
N PRO A 47 -0.03 -17.81 -3.28
CA PRO A 47 0.60 -18.39 -4.46
C PRO A 47 0.59 -17.38 -5.61
N LEU A 48 1.07 -17.71 -6.79
CA LEU A 48 0.72 -16.94 -7.99
C LEU A 48 -0.79 -17.03 -8.20
N LEU A 49 -1.40 -15.95 -8.70
CA LEU A 49 -2.85 -15.85 -8.85
C LEU A 49 -3.46 -17.10 -9.46
N ASP A 50 -4.27 -17.81 -8.67
CA ASP A 50 -4.85 -19.11 -8.98
C ASP A 50 -6.39 -19.13 -8.95
N GLU A 51 -7.02 -17.95 -8.92
CA GLU A 51 -8.48 -17.87 -9.04
C GLU A 51 -8.91 -18.18 -10.48
N PRO A 52 -9.85 -19.14 -10.68
CA PRO A 52 -10.29 -19.53 -12.02
C PRO A 52 -11.18 -18.46 -12.68
N ILE A 53 -11.73 -17.55 -11.89
CA ILE A 53 -12.60 -16.45 -12.35
C ILE A 53 -11.88 -15.14 -12.08
N PRO A 54 -11.88 -14.18 -13.03
CA PRO A 54 -11.23 -12.89 -12.81
C PRO A 54 -11.70 -12.21 -11.53
N PRO A 55 -10.80 -11.68 -10.69
CA PRO A 55 -11.13 -11.03 -9.42
C PRO A 55 -12.15 -9.89 -9.54
N SER A 56 -12.22 -9.23 -10.69
CA SER A 56 -13.22 -8.19 -10.99
C SER A 56 -14.68 -8.66 -10.91
N GLN A 57 -14.92 -9.98 -10.96
CA GLN A 57 -16.25 -10.55 -10.79
C GLN A 57 -16.61 -10.84 -9.30
N GLY A 58 -15.67 -10.68 -8.37
CA GLY A 58 -15.90 -10.87 -6.94
C GLY A 58 -16.28 -12.31 -6.52
N LYS A 59 -15.95 -13.31 -7.34
CA LYS A 59 -16.30 -14.72 -7.09
C LYS A 59 -15.07 -15.52 -6.65
N TYR A 60 -14.55 -15.20 -5.48
CA TYR A 60 -13.36 -15.86 -4.94
C TYR A 60 -13.65 -17.29 -4.49
N SER A 61 -12.88 -18.24 -5.02
CA SER A 61 -12.99 -19.66 -4.69
C SER A 61 -11.99 -20.09 -3.61
N GLN A 62 -10.78 -19.54 -3.65
CA GLN A 62 -9.66 -19.97 -2.84
C GLN A 62 -9.72 -19.43 -1.40
N PRO A 63 -9.40 -20.25 -0.38
CA PRO A 63 -9.40 -19.80 1.03
C PRO A 63 -8.41 -18.66 1.31
N HIS A 64 -7.22 -18.69 0.67
CA HIS A 64 -6.22 -17.63 0.84
C HIS A 64 -6.68 -16.30 0.23
N THR A 65 -7.40 -16.33 -0.90
CA THR A 65 -8.00 -15.12 -1.49
C THR A 65 -9.05 -14.52 -0.57
N LYS A 66 -9.94 -15.36 -0.03
CA LYS A 66 -10.99 -14.91 0.92
C LYS A 66 -10.39 -14.28 2.17
N ARG A 67 -9.38 -14.92 2.76
CA ARG A 67 -8.66 -14.38 3.92
C ARG A 67 -7.96 -13.03 3.59
N TRP A 68 -7.40 -12.90 2.39
CA TRP A 68 -6.79 -11.67 1.93
C TRP A 68 -7.84 -10.58 1.71
N ALA A 69 -8.97 -10.89 1.07
CA ALA A 69 -10.10 -9.99 0.88
C ALA A 69 -10.67 -9.47 2.21
N GLU A 70 -10.91 -10.36 3.17
CA GLU A 70 -11.37 -10.01 4.53
C GLU A 70 -10.40 -9.05 5.23
N ARG A 71 -9.10 -9.18 4.98
CA ARG A 71 -8.07 -8.30 5.55
C ARG A 71 -8.06 -6.91 4.92
N ILE A 72 -8.27 -6.82 3.60
CA ILE A 72 -8.17 -5.57 2.84
C ILE A 72 -9.49 -4.77 2.83
N ALA A 73 -10.61 -5.44 2.80
CA ALA A 73 -11.92 -4.82 2.67
C ALA A 73 -12.21 -3.70 3.70
N PRO A 74 -11.83 -3.83 5.00
CA PRO A 74 -12.17 -2.83 6.01
C PRO A 74 -11.40 -1.51 5.91
N PHE A 75 -10.30 -1.43 5.16
CA PHE A 75 -9.52 -0.21 5.04
C PHE A 75 -10.19 0.81 4.13
N ASP A 76 -10.04 2.08 4.46
CA ASP A 76 -10.51 3.23 3.69
C ASP A 76 -9.41 3.80 2.78
N ALA A 77 -8.14 3.59 3.15
CA ALA A 77 -6.98 4.05 2.40
C ALA A 77 -5.77 3.14 2.65
N PHE A 78 -4.73 3.28 1.83
CA PHE A 78 -3.53 2.45 1.87
C PHE A 78 -2.25 3.29 1.79
N ILE A 79 -1.20 2.85 2.50
CA ILE A 79 0.18 3.27 2.28
C ILE A 79 0.94 2.04 1.76
N PHE A 80 1.26 2.02 0.48
CA PHE A 80 2.05 0.93 -0.09
C PHE A 80 3.54 1.17 0.16
N VAL A 81 4.17 0.28 0.92
CA VAL A 81 5.62 0.26 1.14
C VAL A 81 6.25 -0.68 0.13
N THR A 82 6.91 -0.14 -0.89
CA THR A 82 7.38 -0.91 -2.03
C THR A 82 8.89 -0.82 -2.25
N PRO A 83 9.59 -1.96 -2.48
CA PRO A 83 10.92 -1.93 -3.10
C PRO A 83 10.80 -1.58 -4.58
N GLU A 84 11.95 -1.26 -5.18
CA GLU A 84 12.09 -1.26 -6.64
C GLU A 84 12.94 -2.46 -7.05
N TYR A 85 12.35 -3.37 -7.82
CA TYR A 85 13.01 -4.53 -8.42
C TYR A 85 12.91 -4.42 -9.94
N ASN A 86 14.07 -4.34 -10.62
CA ASN A 86 14.12 -4.30 -12.08
C ASN A 86 13.16 -3.27 -12.69
N HIS A 87 13.19 -2.02 -12.20
CA HIS A 87 12.41 -0.90 -12.73
C HIS A 87 10.90 -0.93 -12.40
N GLY A 88 10.44 -1.83 -11.54
CA GLY A 88 9.04 -1.97 -11.13
C GLY A 88 8.87 -2.28 -9.66
N THR A 89 7.63 -2.47 -9.23
CA THR A 89 7.32 -2.96 -7.89
C THR A 89 7.71 -4.43 -7.73
N SER A 90 7.65 -4.96 -6.51
CA SER A 90 7.88 -6.40 -6.31
C SER A 90 6.79 -7.24 -6.96
N GLY A 91 7.15 -8.38 -7.55
CA GLY A 91 6.18 -9.34 -8.07
C GLY A 91 5.19 -9.82 -6.99
N ALA A 92 5.63 -9.93 -5.74
CA ALA A 92 4.78 -10.31 -4.63
C ALA A 92 3.69 -9.27 -4.34
N LEU A 93 4.01 -7.95 -4.39
CA LEU A 93 3.02 -6.90 -4.21
C LEU A 93 2.04 -6.86 -5.38
N LYS A 94 2.56 -6.92 -6.61
CA LYS A 94 1.70 -6.97 -7.80
C LYS A 94 0.73 -8.15 -7.75
N ASN A 95 1.23 -9.33 -7.40
CA ASN A 95 0.41 -10.54 -7.24
C ASN A 95 -0.65 -10.37 -6.13
N ALA A 96 -0.29 -9.82 -4.97
CA ALA A 96 -1.23 -9.57 -3.88
C ALA A 96 -2.33 -8.57 -4.28
N ILE A 97 -2.00 -7.56 -5.06
CA ILE A 97 -2.97 -6.61 -5.62
C ILE A 97 -3.92 -7.33 -6.58
N ASP A 98 -3.42 -8.17 -7.47
CA ASP A 98 -4.18 -8.83 -8.53
C ASP A 98 -5.17 -9.88 -8.02
N PHE A 99 -4.99 -10.39 -6.80
CA PHE A 99 -5.94 -11.32 -6.18
C PHE A 99 -7.31 -10.71 -5.89
N LEU A 100 -7.41 -9.37 -5.80
CA LEU A 100 -8.63 -8.66 -5.40
C LEU A 100 -8.97 -7.56 -6.41
N TYR A 101 -10.22 -7.11 -6.40
CA TYR A 101 -10.64 -5.97 -7.20
C TYR A 101 -11.55 -5.02 -6.39
N ALA A 102 -12.74 -5.47 -6.00
CA ALA A 102 -13.73 -4.62 -5.33
C ALA A 102 -13.24 -4.06 -3.99
N GLU A 103 -12.38 -4.78 -3.28
CA GLU A 103 -11.79 -4.39 -2.00
C GLU A 103 -10.88 -3.17 -2.11
N TRP A 104 -10.36 -2.89 -3.31
CA TRP A 104 -9.55 -1.71 -3.62
C TRP A 104 -10.36 -0.50 -4.04
N ASN A 105 -11.56 -0.71 -4.64
CA ASN A 105 -12.29 0.34 -5.36
C ASN A 105 -12.71 1.52 -4.47
N ASN A 106 -12.60 2.72 -5.04
CA ASN A 106 -13.00 3.98 -4.42
C ASN A 106 -12.36 4.22 -3.05
N LYS A 107 -11.07 3.90 -2.93
CA LYS A 107 -10.23 4.16 -1.76
C LYS A 107 -9.09 5.10 -2.14
N ALA A 108 -8.31 5.56 -1.16
CA ALA A 108 -7.15 6.39 -1.42
C ALA A 108 -5.84 5.61 -1.24
N ALA A 109 -4.77 6.03 -1.92
CA ALA A 109 -3.45 5.45 -1.74
C ALA A 109 -2.34 6.50 -1.69
N GLY A 110 -1.30 6.21 -0.88
CA GLY A 110 -0.02 6.88 -0.87
C GLY A 110 1.12 5.86 -0.94
N PHE A 111 2.32 6.33 -1.26
CA PHE A 111 3.45 5.44 -1.51
C PHE A 111 4.66 5.83 -0.67
N VAL A 112 5.29 4.82 -0.09
CA VAL A 112 6.59 4.87 0.54
C VAL A 112 7.48 3.88 -0.18
N SER A 113 8.54 4.35 -0.82
CA SER A 113 9.35 3.51 -1.70
C SER A 113 10.82 3.54 -1.33
N TYR A 114 11.55 2.51 -1.70
CA TYR A 114 12.99 2.44 -1.50
C TYR A 114 13.67 1.65 -2.62
N GLY A 115 14.91 2.04 -2.92
CA GLY A 115 15.70 1.41 -3.99
C GLY A 115 16.91 2.25 -4.37
N SER A 116 17.69 1.79 -5.36
CA SER A 116 18.83 2.57 -5.88
C SER A 116 18.38 3.88 -6.55
N ALA A 117 17.20 3.88 -7.18
CA ALA A 117 16.52 5.07 -7.68
C ALA A 117 15.39 5.52 -6.73
N SER A 118 15.58 5.32 -5.43
CA SER A 118 14.61 5.64 -4.35
C SER A 118 13.23 5.02 -4.56
N GLY A 119 13.10 4.02 -5.43
CA GLY A 119 11.83 3.36 -5.74
C GLY A 119 10.87 4.18 -6.60
N ALA A 120 11.33 5.28 -7.21
CA ALA A 120 10.47 6.16 -7.99
C ALA A 120 9.75 5.43 -9.13
N ARG A 121 10.47 4.58 -9.88
CA ARG A 121 9.92 3.86 -11.02
C ARG A 121 8.91 2.78 -10.62
N ALA A 122 9.10 2.16 -9.44
CA ALA A 122 8.12 1.24 -8.88
C ALA A 122 6.80 1.96 -8.55
N VAL A 123 6.87 3.19 -8.02
CA VAL A 123 5.69 4.00 -7.72
C VAL A 123 4.98 4.43 -9.00
N GLU A 124 5.70 4.86 -10.03
CA GLU A 124 5.09 5.20 -11.33
C GLU A 124 4.31 4.01 -11.93
N ASN A 125 4.85 2.80 -11.83
CA ASN A 125 4.14 1.59 -12.25
C ASN A 125 2.88 1.35 -11.40
N LEU A 126 2.97 1.55 -10.06
CA LEU A 126 1.82 1.37 -9.18
C LEU A 126 0.71 2.39 -9.45
N ARG A 127 1.04 3.65 -9.79
CA ARG A 127 0.06 4.69 -10.14
C ARG A 127 -0.84 4.27 -11.32
N LEU A 128 -0.26 3.63 -12.34
CA LEU A 128 -1.03 3.09 -13.46
C LEU A 128 -1.99 1.99 -13.02
N ILE A 129 -1.55 1.13 -12.10
CA ILE A 129 -2.37 0.07 -11.51
C ILE A 129 -3.50 0.64 -10.65
N MET A 130 -3.22 1.69 -9.86
CA MET A 130 -4.24 2.36 -9.03
C MET A 130 -5.41 2.90 -9.86
N ALA A 131 -5.13 3.44 -11.04
CA ALA A 131 -6.17 3.92 -11.95
C ALA A 131 -7.15 2.81 -12.36
N GLU A 132 -6.65 1.63 -12.73
CA GLU A 132 -7.47 0.46 -13.08
C GLU A 132 -8.31 -0.02 -11.89
N LEU A 133 -7.78 0.05 -10.69
CA LEU A 133 -8.44 -0.37 -9.44
C LEU A 133 -9.38 0.69 -8.87
N GLN A 134 -9.58 1.83 -9.55
CA GLN A 134 -10.38 2.96 -9.07
C GLN A 134 -9.89 3.50 -7.71
N ILE A 135 -8.57 3.48 -7.49
CA ILE A 135 -7.93 4.04 -6.30
C ILE A 135 -7.45 5.45 -6.62
N ALA A 136 -7.82 6.42 -5.77
CA ALA A 136 -7.31 7.77 -5.86
C ALA A 136 -5.93 7.87 -5.17
N ASP A 137 -4.85 7.92 -5.94
CA ASP A 137 -3.51 8.04 -5.38
C ASP A 137 -3.08 9.51 -5.22
N VAL A 138 -2.44 9.81 -4.09
CA VAL A 138 -2.00 11.15 -3.77
C VAL A 138 -0.66 11.49 -4.43
N ARG A 139 -0.43 12.79 -4.71
CA ARG A 139 0.82 13.25 -5.35
C ARG A 139 2.05 13.02 -4.47
N ALA A 140 1.94 13.32 -3.17
CA ALA A 140 3.07 13.19 -2.25
C ALA A 140 3.49 11.72 -2.09
N GLN A 141 4.79 11.48 -2.04
CA GLN A 141 5.37 10.17 -1.77
C GLN A 141 6.65 10.31 -0.95
N VAL A 142 7.02 9.27 -0.19
CA VAL A 142 8.30 9.19 0.52
C VAL A 142 9.23 8.26 -0.24
N MET A 143 10.46 8.71 -0.49
CA MET A 143 11.42 7.98 -1.32
C MET A 143 12.76 7.83 -0.59
N PHE A 144 13.13 6.60 -0.25
CA PHE A 144 14.40 6.29 0.42
C PHE A 144 15.43 5.75 -0.57
N SER A 145 16.58 6.40 -0.65
CA SER A 145 17.70 5.94 -1.44
C SER A 145 18.52 4.92 -0.65
N LEU A 146 18.84 3.78 -1.27
CA LEU A 146 19.76 2.80 -0.67
C LEU A 146 21.14 3.37 -0.40
N ALA A 147 21.55 4.42 -1.10
CA ALA A 147 22.87 5.03 -0.94
C ALA A 147 22.94 6.02 0.23
N THR A 148 21.84 6.69 0.58
CA THR A 148 21.83 7.77 1.59
C THR A 148 21.04 7.42 2.84
N ASP A 149 19.99 6.62 2.70
CA ASP A 149 19.08 6.29 3.80
C ASP A 149 19.33 4.88 4.38
N PHE A 150 20.36 4.19 3.89
CA PHE A 150 20.77 2.88 4.39
C PHE A 150 22.30 2.78 4.50
N LYS A 151 22.79 2.51 5.69
CA LYS A 151 24.19 2.19 5.91
C LYS A 151 24.45 0.77 5.41
N ASN A 152 25.49 0.60 4.60
CA ASN A 152 25.83 -0.67 3.96
C ASN A 152 24.64 -1.31 3.20
N TYR A 153 23.77 -0.50 2.60
CA TYR A 153 22.59 -0.92 1.83
C TYR A 153 21.56 -1.78 2.62
N SER A 154 21.69 -1.89 3.94
CA SER A 154 20.86 -2.78 4.78
C SER A 154 20.40 -2.17 6.10
N GLU A 155 21.19 -1.36 6.77
CA GLU A 155 20.84 -0.72 8.02
C GLU A 155 20.09 0.59 7.72
N PHE A 156 18.80 0.63 7.98
CA PHE A 156 17.96 1.79 7.69
C PHE A 156 18.24 2.96 8.64
N THR A 157 18.72 4.05 8.08
CA THR A 157 19.10 5.29 8.77
C THR A 157 18.56 6.49 8.00
N PRO A 158 17.22 6.70 8.00
CA PRO A 158 16.59 7.71 7.18
C PRO A 158 17.00 9.13 7.57
N ASP A 159 17.13 10.00 6.58
CA ASP A 159 17.28 11.44 6.81
C ASP A 159 16.00 11.98 7.47
N PRO A 160 16.10 12.82 8.53
CA PRO A 160 14.93 13.40 9.22
C PRO A 160 13.96 14.19 8.31
N ARG A 161 14.41 14.68 7.15
CA ARG A 161 13.54 15.35 6.18
C ARG A 161 12.33 14.49 5.76
N HIS A 162 12.49 13.17 5.74
CA HIS A 162 11.43 12.24 5.33
C HIS A 162 10.25 12.22 6.28
N GLU A 163 10.39 12.69 7.52
CA GLU A 163 9.26 12.89 8.45
C GLU A 163 8.28 13.93 7.90
N LYS A 164 8.81 15.04 7.35
CA LYS A 164 8.00 16.08 6.71
C LYS A 164 7.37 15.60 5.41
N ASP A 165 8.09 14.81 4.63
CA ASP A 165 7.56 14.21 3.40
C ASP A 165 6.40 13.27 3.73
N LEU A 166 6.55 12.44 4.77
CA LEU A 166 5.50 11.54 5.24
C LEU A 166 4.30 12.33 5.79
N ASP A 167 4.51 13.39 6.58
CA ASP A 167 3.40 14.20 7.07
C ASP A 167 2.59 14.81 5.92
N THR A 168 3.27 15.32 4.89
CA THR A 168 2.61 15.83 3.67
C THR A 168 1.79 14.75 2.97
N LEU A 169 2.34 13.54 2.85
CA LEU A 169 1.65 12.39 2.26
C LEU A 169 0.40 12.04 3.06
N LEU A 170 0.52 11.97 4.40
CA LEU A 170 -0.58 11.61 5.29
C LEU A 170 -1.71 12.63 5.26
N GLN A 171 -1.40 13.93 5.24
CA GLN A 171 -2.41 14.99 5.10
C GLN A 171 -3.22 14.83 3.81
N GLN A 172 -2.55 14.58 2.68
CA GLN A 172 -3.24 14.33 1.41
C GLN A 172 -4.05 13.03 1.45
N LEU A 173 -3.47 11.96 2.01
CA LEU A 173 -4.09 10.64 2.08
C LEU A 173 -5.38 10.65 2.91
N VAL A 174 -5.37 11.31 4.07
CA VAL A 174 -6.54 11.43 4.94
C VAL A 174 -7.64 12.22 4.23
N ALA A 175 -7.32 13.39 3.65
CA ALA A 175 -8.28 14.21 2.93
C ALA A 175 -8.95 13.45 1.78
N TRP A 176 -8.15 12.73 0.98
CA TRP A 176 -8.68 11.94 -0.14
C TRP A 176 -9.41 10.68 0.33
N GLY A 177 -8.94 10.05 1.40
CA GLY A 177 -9.61 8.90 2.02
C GLY A 177 -11.02 9.24 2.50
N GLU A 178 -11.22 10.40 3.12
CA GLU A 178 -12.53 10.90 3.54
C GLU A 178 -13.45 11.18 2.34
N ALA A 179 -12.92 11.81 1.29
CA ALA A 179 -13.66 12.06 0.06
C ALA A 179 -14.09 10.73 -0.59
N MET A 180 -13.20 9.76 -0.72
CA MET A 180 -13.50 8.44 -1.29
C MET A 180 -14.48 7.64 -0.44
N LYS A 181 -14.41 7.76 0.89
CA LYS A 181 -15.42 7.17 1.80
C LYS A 181 -16.82 7.70 1.49
N THR A 182 -16.95 9.00 1.27
CA THR A 182 -18.22 9.60 0.85
C THR A 182 -18.73 9.03 -0.48
N VAL A 183 -17.82 8.77 -1.43
CA VAL A 183 -18.18 8.13 -2.71
C VAL A 183 -18.73 6.73 -2.49
N ARG A 184 -18.07 5.90 -1.67
CA ARG A 184 -18.52 4.53 -1.35
C ARG A 184 -19.87 4.51 -0.65
N GLU A 185 -20.10 5.40 0.33
CA GLU A 185 -21.36 5.50 1.06
C GLU A 185 -22.54 5.90 0.14
N LYS A 186 -22.29 6.83 -0.80
CA LYS A 186 -23.30 7.20 -1.80
C LYS A 186 -23.61 6.06 -2.77
N ALA A 187 -22.60 5.30 -3.18
CA ALA A 187 -22.78 4.13 -4.05
C ALA A 187 -23.60 3.04 -3.34
N ALA A 188 -23.29 2.73 -2.08
CA ALA A 188 -24.04 1.76 -1.29
C ALA A 188 -25.52 2.12 -1.11
N ARG A 189 -25.83 3.42 -0.87
CA ARG A 189 -27.24 3.91 -0.76
C ARG A 189 -28.02 3.80 -2.05
N LYS A 190 -27.38 3.80 -3.21
CA LYS A 190 -28.05 3.65 -4.51
C LYS A 190 -28.33 2.19 -4.87
N ALA A 191 -27.60 1.27 -4.26
CA ALA A 191 -27.72 -0.17 -4.50
C ALA A 191 -28.71 -0.86 -3.54
N ALA A 192 -29.08 -0.21 -2.43
CA ALA A 192 -30.08 -0.63 -1.46
C ALA A 192 -31.47 -0.13 -1.81
#